data_5f9132be1ef1a2f13da207dedf0480e0
#
_entry.id   5f9132be1ef1a2f13da207dedf0480e0
#
_cell.length_a   1.000
_cell.length_b   1.000
_cell.length_c   1.000
_cell.angle_alpha   90.00
_cell.angle_beta   90.00
_cell.angle_gamma   90.00
#
_symmetry.space_group_name_H-M   'P 1'
#
loop_
_entity.id
_entity.type
_entity.pdbx_description
1 polymer ?
#
loop_
_entity_poly.entity_id
_entity_poly.type
_entity_poly.pdbx_seq_one_letter_code
_entity_poly.pdbx_strand_id
1 'polypeptide(L)'
;MNPYRFENQNREIVLSRYNMPTPWMNYLSNGTLHAMISQAGGGVAWYRSPQIWRINHYRFFHLPTDRSGFYTYIKDGDSVWCPTSEPCACKPEKWEAAHGMGYTRFTAERDGLHAEVTYLVSPLKNVMLWHLELRSDCDRNVTIYPYVELGMMEFMRELQWQCYNKHQLSVYEKDGVLIYRYGVENQPKPDETPLVYFASDAPAAGFDCDRDEFVGSYRSEEAPIGLEHEHLKNSTLFGGDPCFALELPLTLRAGEAKSVNIYLGTELTGDEILQSLAACKAPDFFTASMQKLAATWEDFFSGFQCSLPDKDAETMINIWNPYQMERNFRFSRNISYYATGTFRGIGVRDTAQDVLAMIPLQLDRAKEKCAYRLYAVERKIDTKVRNIGQQKCYNDLRKRRRSLAWHEQRASRLKNFALVSARKRAAGRNYSGFGFQTALSARNAAVRNITQFAGGTRSSAVPADTRLPSPQKPLCTARICP
;
A
#
# COMPACT_ATOMS: atom_id res chain seq x y z
N MET A 1 16.38 13.08 -21.80
CA MET A 1 16.25 11.63 -21.63
C MET A 1 15.05 11.38 -20.74
N ASN A 2 14.14 10.47 -21.10
CA ASN A 2 13.02 10.12 -20.24
C ASN A 2 13.58 9.52 -18.94
N PRO A 3 13.06 9.91 -17.76
CA PRO A 3 13.53 9.39 -16.48
C PRO A 3 13.07 7.97 -16.19
N TYR A 4 12.31 7.35 -17.11
CA TYR A 4 11.80 6.00 -16.99
C TYR A 4 11.84 5.26 -18.33
N ARG A 5 11.80 3.92 -18.26
CA ARG A 5 11.62 2.99 -19.36
C ARG A 5 10.78 1.79 -18.93
N PHE A 6 10.21 1.08 -19.90
CA PHE A 6 9.51 -0.18 -19.67
C PHE A 6 10.46 -1.35 -19.91
N GLU A 7 10.41 -2.34 -19.03
CA GLU A 7 11.17 -3.60 -19.10
C GLU A 7 10.27 -4.80 -18.80
N ASN A 8 10.84 -6.00 -18.86
CA ASN A 8 10.15 -7.25 -18.55
C ASN A 8 8.81 -7.37 -19.29
N GLN A 9 8.84 -7.31 -20.63
CA GLN A 9 7.63 -7.35 -21.48
C GLN A 9 6.61 -6.23 -21.11
N ASN A 10 7.11 -5.05 -20.80
CA ASN A 10 6.35 -3.88 -20.35
C ASN A 10 5.62 -4.05 -19.00
N ARG A 11 6.05 -5.01 -18.16
CA ARG A 11 5.49 -5.28 -16.83
C ARG A 11 6.26 -4.59 -15.70
N GLU A 12 7.38 -3.96 -16.01
CA GLU A 12 8.17 -3.13 -15.11
C GLU A 12 8.29 -1.70 -15.64
N ILE A 13 8.18 -0.72 -14.76
CA ILE A 13 8.61 0.65 -15.01
C ILE A 13 9.91 0.85 -14.25
N VAL A 14 11.00 1.02 -14.99
CA VAL A 14 12.33 1.24 -14.44
C VAL A 14 12.63 2.74 -14.44
N LEU A 15 12.91 3.27 -13.27
CA LEU A 15 13.27 4.66 -13.02
C LEU A 15 14.78 4.78 -12.87
N SER A 16 15.38 5.73 -13.57
CA SER A 16 16.83 6.02 -13.51
C SER A 16 17.17 7.22 -12.61
N ARG A 17 16.18 7.74 -11.87
CA ARG A 17 16.33 8.90 -10.98
C ARG A 17 15.52 8.67 -9.70
N TYR A 18 16.17 8.80 -8.54
CA TYR A 18 15.47 8.76 -7.25
C TYR A 18 14.74 10.08 -6.94
N ASN A 19 15.31 11.23 -7.32
CA ASN A 19 14.78 12.57 -7.04
C ASN A 19 13.72 13.01 -8.07
N MET A 20 12.66 12.25 -8.19
CA MET A 20 11.51 12.62 -9.01
C MET A 20 10.76 13.81 -8.39
N PRO A 21 10.08 14.65 -9.21
CA PRO A 21 9.31 15.80 -8.70
C PRO A 21 8.20 15.43 -7.71
N THR A 22 7.68 14.21 -7.83
CA THR A 22 6.70 13.61 -6.93
C THR A 22 7.03 12.14 -6.73
N PRO A 23 6.69 11.52 -5.59
CA PRO A 23 6.88 10.09 -5.39
C PRO A 23 6.11 9.26 -6.42
N TRP A 24 6.79 8.33 -7.05
CA TRP A 24 6.19 7.29 -7.89
C TRP A 24 5.99 6.05 -7.03
N MET A 25 4.73 5.76 -6.72
CA MET A 25 4.37 4.74 -5.75
C MET A 25 3.97 3.44 -6.41
N ASN A 26 4.50 2.33 -5.93
CA ASN A 26 3.98 1.00 -6.22
C ASN A 26 3.19 0.45 -5.03
N TYR A 27 2.18 -0.37 -5.30
CA TYR A 27 1.27 -0.92 -4.31
C TYR A 27 1.40 -2.43 -4.23
N LEU A 28 1.86 -2.91 -3.10
CA LEU A 28 2.10 -4.32 -2.81
C LEU A 28 0.97 -4.88 -1.96
N SER A 29 0.51 -6.10 -2.23
CA SER A 29 -0.62 -6.63 -1.47
C SER A 29 -0.86 -8.11 -1.72
N ASN A 30 -1.16 -8.85 -0.66
CA ASN A 30 -1.72 -10.20 -0.73
C ASN A 30 -3.23 -10.27 -0.40
N GLY A 31 -3.86 -9.11 -0.15
CA GLY A 31 -5.26 -9.02 0.25
C GLY A 31 -5.47 -8.79 1.74
N THR A 32 -4.50 -9.09 2.58
CA THR A 32 -4.54 -8.93 4.04
C THR A 32 -3.46 -7.97 4.53
N LEU A 33 -2.20 -8.22 4.16
CA LEU A 33 -1.09 -7.30 4.36
C LEU A 33 -0.89 -6.47 3.10
N HIS A 34 -0.65 -5.20 3.29
CA HIS A 34 -0.49 -4.22 2.23
C HIS A 34 0.69 -3.32 2.49
N ALA A 35 1.32 -2.87 1.42
CA ALA A 35 2.32 -1.81 1.48
C ALA A 35 2.22 -0.92 0.24
N MET A 36 2.68 0.30 0.35
CA MET A 36 3.06 1.13 -0.78
C MET A 36 4.50 1.57 -0.59
N ILE A 37 5.24 1.62 -1.68
CA ILE A 37 6.65 1.97 -1.68
C ILE A 37 6.97 2.88 -2.86
N SER A 38 7.70 3.95 -2.61
CA SER A 38 8.15 4.87 -3.65
C SER A 38 9.47 4.45 -4.27
N GLN A 39 9.87 5.13 -5.34
CA GLN A 39 11.19 4.96 -5.94
C GLN A 39 12.35 5.34 -5.00
N ALA A 40 12.08 6.00 -3.89
CA ALA A 40 13.10 6.37 -2.91
C ALA A 40 13.04 5.52 -1.62
N GLY A 41 12.23 4.45 -1.61
CA GLY A 41 12.08 3.55 -0.45
C GLY A 41 11.12 4.06 0.61
N GLY A 42 10.59 5.28 0.48
CA GLY A 42 9.54 5.81 1.35
C GLY A 42 8.23 5.06 1.18
N GLY A 43 7.38 5.07 2.20
CA GLY A 43 6.08 4.41 2.11
C GLY A 43 5.51 3.95 3.44
N VAL A 44 4.42 3.19 3.36
CA VAL A 44 3.71 2.67 4.53
C VAL A 44 3.21 1.24 4.30
N ALA A 45 3.24 0.43 5.35
CA ALA A 45 2.60 -0.88 5.41
C ALA A 45 1.43 -0.87 6.40
N TRP A 46 0.44 -1.69 6.12
CA TRP A 46 -0.71 -1.87 7.01
C TRP A 46 -1.34 -3.25 6.88
N TYR A 47 -1.95 -3.70 7.97
CA TYR A 47 -2.73 -4.93 8.02
C TYR A 47 -4.20 -4.60 7.82
N ARG A 48 -4.90 -5.23 6.89
CA ARG A 48 -6.33 -5.06 6.52
C ARG A 48 -6.78 -3.60 6.30
N SER A 49 -6.60 -2.72 7.30
CA SER A 49 -7.09 -1.34 7.24
C SER A 49 -6.00 -0.32 7.59
N PRO A 50 -5.68 0.63 6.71
CA PRO A 50 -4.68 1.65 6.98
C PRO A 50 -5.14 2.70 8.00
N GLN A 51 -6.42 2.69 8.36
CA GLN A 51 -6.96 3.55 9.41
C GLN A 51 -6.66 3.00 10.81
N ILE A 52 -6.73 1.66 10.99
CA ILE A 52 -6.74 1.02 12.31
C ILE A 52 -5.42 0.30 12.59
N TRP A 53 -4.83 -0.36 11.59
CA TRP A 53 -3.67 -1.24 11.76
C TRP A 53 -2.52 -0.88 10.83
N ARG A 54 -2.10 0.38 10.89
CA ARG A 54 -0.93 0.87 10.19
C ARG A 54 0.33 0.43 10.94
N ILE A 55 1.32 -0.06 10.21
CA ILE A 55 2.55 -0.61 10.80
C ILE A 55 3.56 0.50 11.06
N ASN A 56 3.84 1.32 10.06
CA ASN A 56 4.87 2.36 10.14
C ASN A 56 4.30 3.74 9.86
N HIS A 57 5.05 4.77 10.20
CA HIS A 57 4.71 6.14 9.84
C HIS A 57 4.77 6.35 8.34
N TYR A 58 3.93 7.25 7.84
CA TYR A 58 4.11 7.88 6.54
C TYR A 58 3.61 9.31 6.62
N ARG A 59 4.50 10.25 6.33
CA ARG A 59 4.25 11.66 6.52
C ARG A 59 3.61 12.26 5.29
N PHE A 60 2.29 12.26 5.22
CA PHE A 60 1.52 12.80 4.10
C PHE A 60 1.68 14.32 3.86
N PHE A 61 2.18 15.07 4.85
CA PHE A 61 2.21 16.54 4.82
C PHE A 61 3.59 17.15 4.90
N HIS A 62 4.65 16.35 4.93
CA HIS A 62 5.99 16.90 5.07
C HIS A 62 6.65 17.11 3.71
N LEU A 63 7.44 18.15 3.62
CA LEU A 63 8.41 18.37 2.57
C LEU A 63 9.81 18.04 3.14
N PRO A 64 10.57 17.17 2.49
CA PRO A 64 10.20 16.35 1.34
C PRO A 64 9.08 15.37 1.69
N THR A 65 8.19 15.10 0.73
CA THR A 65 6.95 14.33 0.94
C THR A 65 7.12 12.82 1.07
N ASP A 66 8.35 12.32 1.06
CA ASP A 66 8.64 10.91 1.01
C ASP A 66 9.72 10.57 2.02
N ARG A 67 9.36 10.07 3.16
CA ARG A 67 10.21 9.45 4.18
C ARG A 67 9.36 8.54 5.05
N SER A 68 9.99 7.91 6.06
CA SER A 68 9.43 6.85 6.86
C SER A 68 8.94 5.72 5.95
N GLY A 69 9.85 4.91 5.54
CA GLY A 69 9.66 3.80 4.61
C GLY A 69 10.38 2.56 5.12
N PHE A 70 11.05 1.90 4.18
CA PHE A 70 11.67 0.61 4.40
C PHE A 70 13.12 0.71 3.95
N TYR A 71 14.04 0.95 4.89
CA TYR A 71 15.41 1.27 4.57
C TYR A 71 16.35 0.16 4.98
N THR A 72 17.39 -0.03 4.18
CA THR A 72 18.48 -0.96 4.45
C THR A 72 19.78 -0.18 4.33
N TYR A 73 20.33 0.23 5.47
CA TYR A 73 21.64 0.85 5.48
C TYR A 73 22.71 -0.21 5.27
N ILE A 74 23.72 0.12 4.49
CA ILE A 74 24.93 -0.67 4.29
C ILE A 74 26.11 0.14 4.82
N LYS A 75 26.78 -0.40 5.85
CA LYS A 75 28.00 0.18 6.41
C LYS A 75 29.21 -0.63 5.93
N ASP A 76 30.10 0.03 5.20
CA ASP A 76 31.34 -0.50 4.68
C ASP A 76 32.51 0.37 5.20
N GLY A 77 33.17 -0.07 6.27
CA GLY A 77 34.10 0.77 7.04
C GLY A 77 33.37 2.01 7.59
N ASP A 78 33.86 3.19 7.21
CA ASP A 78 33.28 4.48 7.61
C ASP A 78 32.18 4.95 6.65
N SER A 79 32.00 4.28 5.51
CA SER A 79 30.98 4.65 4.51
C SER A 79 29.64 4.04 4.86
N VAL A 80 28.60 4.88 4.90
CA VAL A 80 27.20 4.46 5.08
C VAL A 80 26.38 4.92 3.88
N TRP A 81 25.57 4.03 3.33
CA TRP A 81 24.69 4.32 2.22
C TRP A 81 23.47 3.38 2.19
N CYS A 82 22.48 3.69 1.34
CA CYS A 82 21.29 2.86 1.12
C CYS A 82 21.09 2.57 -0.37
N PRO A 83 20.69 1.35 -0.77
CA PRO A 83 20.34 1.04 -2.16
C PRO A 83 19.16 1.87 -2.68
N THR A 84 18.29 2.35 -1.80
CA THR A 84 17.18 3.25 -2.11
C THR A 84 17.61 4.70 -2.37
N SER A 85 18.90 5.06 -2.14
CA SER A 85 19.46 6.41 -2.11
C SER A 85 19.02 7.23 -0.89
N GLU A 86 17.74 7.27 -0.57
CA GLU A 86 17.22 7.76 0.71
C GLU A 86 17.30 6.66 1.78
N PRO A 87 17.37 6.99 3.06
CA PRO A 87 17.35 8.34 3.63
C PRO A 87 18.74 9.01 3.70
N CYS A 88 19.82 8.31 3.36
CA CYS A 88 21.20 8.83 3.46
C CYS A 88 21.52 9.97 2.49
N ALA A 89 20.60 10.32 1.58
CA ALA A 89 20.82 11.27 0.49
C ALA A 89 22.11 10.99 -0.30
N CYS A 90 22.55 9.74 -0.33
CA CYS A 90 23.74 9.30 -1.03
C CYS A 90 23.50 9.22 -2.54
N LYS A 91 24.55 9.45 -3.31
CA LYS A 91 24.52 9.29 -4.78
C LYS A 91 25.32 8.05 -5.14
N PRO A 92 24.69 6.91 -5.37
CA PRO A 92 25.37 5.74 -5.91
C PRO A 92 25.88 6.03 -7.33
N GLU A 93 26.89 5.31 -7.77
CA GLU A 93 27.48 5.43 -9.11
C GLU A 93 26.47 5.00 -10.18
N LYS A 94 25.75 3.93 -9.89
CA LYS A 94 24.62 3.44 -10.67
C LYS A 94 23.42 3.27 -9.75
N TRP A 95 22.25 3.63 -10.24
CA TRP A 95 21.03 3.50 -9.47
C TRP A 95 19.82 3.33 -10.37
N GLU A 96 18.96 2.38 -10.02
CA GLU A 96 17.68 2.16 -10.66
C GLU A 96 16.65 1.67 -9.65
N ALA A 97 15.38 2.05 -9.88
CA ALA A 97 14.24 1.47 -9.18
C ALA A 97 13.26 0.91 -10.20
N ALA A 98 12.95 -0.37 -10.11
CA ALA A 98 11.99 -1.07 -10.95
C ALA A 98 10.70 -1.32 -10.18
N HIS A 99 9.60 -0.69 -10.58
CA HIS A 99 8.27 -1.00 -10.09
C HIS A 99 7.61 -2.06 -10.97
N GLY A 100 7.55 -3.28 -10.47
CA GLY A 100 6.93 -4.41 -11.13
C GLY A 100 5.52 -4.70 -10.62
N MET A 101 4.92 -5.77 -11.13
CA MET A 101 3.57 -6.21 -10.77
C MET A 101 3.55 -6.81 -9.36
N GLY A 102 3.39 -5.94 -8.35
CA GLY A 102 3.32 -6.33 -6.93
C GLY A 102 4.67 -6.49 -6.24
N TYR A 103 5.75 -6.02 -6.81
CA TYR A 103 7.07 -5.90 -6.20
C TYR A 103 7.78 -4.62 -6.63
N THR A 104 8.78 -4.20 -5.87
CA THR A 104 9.68 -3.10 -6.23
C THR A 104 11.10 -3.53 -5.97
N ARG A 105 11.98 -3.33 -6.95
CA ARG A 105 13.40 -3.67 -6.88
C ARG A 105 14.25 -2.42 -7.01
N PHE A 106 15.23 -2.26 -6.14
CA PHE A 106 16.26 -1.24 -6.24
C PHE A 106 17.58 -1.91 -6.55
N THR A 107 18.29 -1.35 -7.50
CA THR A 107 19.65 -1.77 -7.86
C THR A 107 20.56 -0.57 -7.74
N ALA A 108 21.63 -0.70 -6.98
CA ALA A 108 22.59 0.37 -6.77
C ALA A 108 24.02 -0.17 -6.69
N GLU A 109 24.98 0.65 -7.13
CA GLU A 109 26.39 0.31 -7.09
C GLU A 109 27.18 1.47 -6.49
N ARG A 110 28.07 1.15 -5.55
CA ARG A 110 28.97 2.10 -4.93
C ARG A 110 30.29 1.44 -4.54
N ASP A 111 31.40 2.04 -4.94
CA ASP A 111 32.76 1.60 -4.57
C ASP A 111 33.02 0.10 -4.87
N GLY A 112 32.50 -0.42 -6.00
CA GLY A 112 32.60 -1.83 -6.38
C GLY A 112 31.73 -2.78 -5.55
N LEU A 113 30.81 -2.26 -4.72
CA LEU A 113 29.77 -3.01 -4.03
C LEU A 113 28.45 -2.81 -4.77
N HIS A 114 27.93 -3.90 -5.33
CA HIS A 114 26.62 -3.97 -5.96
C HIS A 114 25.60 -4.47 -4.95
N ALA A 115 24.49 -3.76 -4.82
CA ALA A 115 23.36 -4.11 -3.98
C ALA A 115 22.06 -4.13 -4.78
N GLU A 116 21.31 -5.21 -4.66
CA GLU A 116 19.96 -5.32 -5.16
C GLU A 116 19.00 -5.65 -4.00
N VAL A 117 17.97 -4.87 -3.81
CA VAL A 117 16.93 -5.18 -2.82
C VAL A 117 15.56 -5.22 -3.47
N THR A 118 14.87 -6.36 -3.32
CA THR A 118 13.51 -6.58 -3.82
C THR A 118 12.53 -6.61 -2.67
N TYR A 119 11.55 -5.72 -2.71
CA TYR A 119 10.45 -5.64 -1.77
C TYR A 119 9.18 -6.22 -2.37
N LEU A 120 8.52 -7.13 -1.67
CA LEU A 120 7.21 -7.68 -2.04
C LEU A 120 6.38 -8.01 -0.80
N VAL A 121 5.07 -7.96 -0.91
CA VAL A 121 4.18 -8.60 0.07
C VAL A 121 3.90 -10.01 -0.43
N SER A 122 4.37 -11.01 0.33
CA SER A 122 4.27 -12.41 -0.08
C SER A 122 2.80 -12.84 -0.27
N PRO A 123 2.47 -13.48 -1.39
CA PRO A 123 1.15 -14.08 -1.57
C PRO A 123 0.93 -15.36 -0.75
N LEU A 124 1.97 -15.87 -0.09
CA LEU A 124 1.95 -17.12 0.68
C LEU A 124 1.73 -16.87 2.18
N LYS A 125 2.18 -15.72 2.71
CA LYS A 125 2.14 -15.36 4.13
C LYS A 125 1.88 -13.85 4.32
N ASN A 126 1.45 -13.45 5.51
CA ASN A 126 1.28 -12.04 5.87
C ASN A 126 2.63 -11.39 6.24
N VAL A 127 3.53 -11.36 5.28
CA VAL A 127 4.87 -10.80 5.41
C VAL A 127 5.23 -9.93 4.21
N MET A 128 5.80 -8.77 4.49
CA MET A 128 6.55 -7.99 3.53
C MET A 128 7.99 -8.51 3.57
N LEU A 129 8.41 -9.12 2.50
CA LEU A 129 9.75 -9.69 2.33
C LEU A 129 10.65 -8.66 1.66
N TRP A 130 11.82 -8.44 2.24
CA TRP A 130 12.92 -7.66 1.65
C TRP A 130 14.04 -8.64 1.33
N HIS A 131 14.20 -8.94 0.07
CA HIS A 131 15.27 -9.81 -0.40
C HIS A 131 16.44 -8.94 -0.85
N LEU A 132 17.52 -8.94 -0.07
CA LEU A 132 18.75 -8.21 -0.38
C LEU A 132 19.77 -9.18 -0.95
N GLU A 133 20.36 -8.85 -2.10
CA GLU A 133 21.52 -9.50 -2.67
C GLU A 133 22.67 -8.51 -2.74
N LEU A 134 23.83 -8.92 -2.24
CA LEU A 134 25.08 -8.15 -2.29
C LEU A 134 26.15 -8.91 -3.05
N ARG A 135 26.86 -8.20 -3.91
CA ARG A 135 28.03 -8.71 -4.62
C ARG A 135 29.16 -7.68 -4.58
N SER A 136 30.37 -8.12 -4.30
CA SER A 136 31.54 -7.25 -4.20
C SER A 136 32.63 -7.67 -5.16
N ASP A 137 33.37 -6.70 -5.71
CA ASP A 137 34.51 -6.94 -6.57
C ASP A 137 35.78 -7.35 -5.78
N CYS A 138 35.77 -7.14 -4.47
CA CYS A 138 36.90 -7.52 -3.59
C CYS A 138 36.38 -8.11 -2.28
N ASP A 139 37.25 -8.76 -1.52
CA ASP A 139 36.93 -9.24 -0.16
C ASP A 139 36.65 -8.05 0.74
N ARG A 140 35.50 -8.05 1.44
CA ARG A 140 35.13 -7.01 2.40
C ARG A 140 34.16 -7.52 3.47
N ASN A 141 34.18 -6.85 4.60
CA ASN A 141 33.17 -7.03 5.65
C ASN A 141 32.24 -5.81 5.64
N VAL A 142 30.97 -6.08 5.51
CA VAL A 142 29.92 -5.04 5.56
C VAL A 142 28.92 -5.38 6.65
N THR A 143 28.30 -4.38 7.22
CA THR A 143 27.18 -4.60 8.13
C THR A 143 25.91 -3.97 7.54
N ILE A 144 24.83 -4.73 7.52
CA ILE A 144 23.54 -4.30 7.03
C ILE A 144 22.65 -3.95 8.22
N TYR A 145 21.97 -2.80 8.12
CA TYR A 145 21.02 -2.36 9.13
C TYR A 145 19.66 -2.12 8.46
N PRO A 146 18.80 -3.16 8.36
CA PRO A 146 17.41 -2.97 7.97
C PRO A 146 16.66 -2.22 9.07
N TYR A 147 15.91 -1.18 8.67
CA TYR A 147 15.26 -0.24 9.56
C TYR A 147 13.85 0.11 9.10
N VAL A 148 12.94 0.22 10.06
CA VAL A 148 11.60 0.77 9.87
C VAL A 148 11.16 1.53 11.12
N GLU A 149 10.69 2.77 10.97
CA GLU A 149 10.08 3.55 12.04
C GLU A 149 8.62 3.15 12.19
N LEU A 150 8.23 2.64 13.36
CA LEU A 150 6.89 2.11 13.59
C LEU A 150 5.88 3.23 13.91
N GLY A 151 4.65 3.04 13.49
CA GLY A 151 3.53 3.93 13.76
C GLY A 151 2.69 3.47 14.96
N MET A 152 1.71 4.28 15.33
CA MET A 152 0.79 3.97 16.45
C MET A 152 -0.48 3.24 16.00
N MET A 153 -0.39 2.42 15.00
CA MET A 153 -1.46 1.64 14.38
C MET A 153 -2.68 2.46 13.94
N GLU A 154 -3.40 3.11 14.86
CA GLU A 154 -4.60 3.88 14.52
C GLU A 154 -4.22 5.32 14.14
N PHE A 155 -4.53 5.68 12.90
CA PHE A 155 -4.09 6.93 12.27
C PHE A 155 -4.55 8.19 13.01
N MET A 156 -5.81 8.25 13.44
CA MET A 156 -6.34 9.44 14.12
C MET A 156 -5.74 9.62 15.51
N ARG A 157 -5.44 8.53 16.20
CA ARG A 157 -4.79 8.58 17.52
C ARG A 157 -3.37 9.07 17.42
N GLU A 158 -2.64 8.61 16.41
CA GLU A 158 -1.31 9.09 16.14
C GLU A 158 -1.29 10.59 15.82
N LEU A 159 -2.26 11.05 15.01
CA LEU A 159 -2.34 12.45 14.62
C LEU A 159 -2.76 13.38 15.77
N GLN A 160 -3.73 12.98 16.59
CA GLN A 160 -4.36 13.85 17.58
C GLN A 160 -3.81 13.70 19.00
N TRP A 161 -3.40 12.48 19.37
CA TRP A 161 -3.04 12.14 20.75
C TRP A 161 -1.72 11.38 20.85
N GLN A 162 -0.77 11.73 20.02
CA GLN A 162 0.52 11.06 19.97
C GLN A 162 1.19 10.97 21.35
N CYS A 163 1.26 12.08 22.09
CA CYS A 163 1.90 12.09 23.41
C CYS A 163 1.29 11.12 24.42
N TYR A 164 -0.01 10.85 24.33
CA TYR A 164 -0.68 9.89 25.20
C TYR A 164 -0.53 8.45 24.70
N ASN A 165 -0.74 8.26 23.39
CA ASN A 165 -0.82 6.93 22.80
C ASN A 165 0.54 6.21 22.75
N LYS A 166 1.64 6.95 22.67
CA LYS A 166 2.98 6.35 22.68
C LYS A 166 3.32 5.64 24.00
N HIS A 167 2.59 5.88 25.09
CA HIS A 167 2.73 5.14 26.34
C HIS A 167 2.02 3.78 26.34
N GLN A 168 1.26 3.46 25.29
CA GLN A 168 0.48 2.22 25.19
C GLN A 168 1.12 1.15 24.30
N LEU A 169 2.36 1.35 23.89
CA LEU A 169 3.07 0.43 23.01
C LEU A 169 4.29 -0.18 23.69
N SER A 170 4.68 -1.33 23.20
CA SER A 170 5.94 -1.96 23.58
C SER A 170 6.60 -2.60 22.36
N VAL A 171 7.92 -2.52 22.31
CA VAL A 171 8.75 -3.20 21.32
C VAL A 171 9.87 -3.92 22.05
N TYR A 172 10.00 -5.20 21.78
CA TYR A 172 10.94 -6.07 22.46
C TYR A 172 11.45 -7.18 21.56
N GLU A 173 12.58 -7.75 21.90
CA GLU A 173 13.12 -8.94 21.26
C GLU A 173 12.68 -10.19 22.00
N LYS A 174 12.33 -11.23 21.25
CA LYS A 174 12.10 -12.57 21.77
C LYS A 174 12.50 -13.62 20.72
N ASP A 175 13.40 -14.53 21.09
CA ASP A 175 13.86 -15.65 20.27
C ASP A 175 14.43 -15.20 18.89
N GLY A 176 15.18 -14.09 18.86
CA GLY A 176 15.74 -13.51 17.64
C GLY A 176 14.72 -12.76 16.75
N VAL A 177 13.57 -12.42 17.30
CA VAL A 177 12.48 -11.72 16.61
C VAL A 177 12.15 -10.44 17.35
N LEU A 178 12.14 -9.31 16.66
CA LEU A 178 11.62 -8.07 17.22
C LEU A 178 10.11 -8.07 17.09
N ILE A 179 9.41 -7.79 18.19
CA ILE A 179 7.94 -7.83 18.27
C ILE A 179 7.43 -6.47 18.75
N TYR A 180 6.54 -5.87 17.96
CA TYR A 180 5.78 -4.68 18.31
C TYR A 180 4.37 -5.06 18.74
N ARG A 181 3.98 -4.59 19.92
CA ARG A 181 2.66 -4.71 20.48
C ARG A 181 2.10 -3.34 20.80
N TYR A 182 0.93 -3.04 20.27
CA TYR A 182 0.18 -1.84 20.65
C TYR A 182 -0.88 -2.18 21.70
N GLY A 183 -1.05 -1.31 22.71
CA GLY A 183 -1.98 -1.51 23.82
C GLY A 183 -3.43 -1.65 23.36
N VAL A 184 -4.12 -2.63 23.94
CA VAL A 184 -5.36 -3.18 23.43
C VAL A 184 -6.60 -2.44 23.93
N GLU A 185 -6.53 -1.77 25.10
CA GLU A 185 -7.70 -1.22 25.79
C GLU A 185 -8.55 -0.24 25.00
N ASN A 186 -7.93 0.46 24.05
CA ASN A 186 -8.60 1.47 23.25
C ASN A 186 -8.66 1.12 21.75
N GLN A 187 -8.36 -0.11 21.37
CA GLN A 187 -8.46 -0.55 19.99
C GLN A 187 -9.93 -0.80 19.61
N PRO A 188 -10.34 -0.45 18.37
CA PRO A 188 -11.70 -0.74 17.89
C PRO A 188 -12.03 -2.22 17.87
N LYS A 189 -11.02 -3.08 17.77
CA LYS A 189 -11.13 -4.54 17.70
C LYS A 189 -9.92 -5.18 18.40
N PRO A 190 -9.94 -5.27 19.71
CA PRO A 190 -8.82 -5.80 20.47
C PRO A 190 -8.38 -7.20 20.03
N ASP A 191 -9.35 -8.09 19.80
CA ASP A 191 -9.11 -9.49 19.43
C ASP A 191 -8.58 -9.67 17.99
N GLU A 192 -8.64 -8.61 17.18
CA GLU A 192 -8.14 -8.60 15.80
C GLU A 192 -6.88 -7.74 15.64
N THR A 193 -6.36 -7.16 16.74
CA THR A 193 -5.16 -6.30 16.69
C THR A 193 -3.93 -7.18 16.51
N PRO A 194 -3.19 -7.01 15.39
CA PRO A 194 -2.03 -7.85 15.12
C PRO A 194 -0.84 -7.46 15.99
N LEU A 195 0.00 -8.44 16.27
CA LEU A 195 1.41 -8.21 16.57
C LEU A 195 2.14 -7.94 15.25
N VAL A 196 3.07 -7.00 15.25
CA VAL A 196 3.98 -6.79 14.13
C VAL A 196 5.33 -7.37 14.53
N TYR A 197 5.97 -8.08 13.61
CA TYR A 197 7.27 -8.68 13.85
C TYR A 197 8.28 -8.30 12.78
N PHE A 198 9.56 -8.30 13.18
CA PHE A 198 10.68 -8.05 12.30
C PHE A 198 11.82 -9.03 12.60
N ALA A 199 12.31 -9.68 11.57
CA ALA A 199 13.33 -10.72 11.70
C ALA A 199 14.15 -10.84 10.42
N SER A 200 15.25 -11.61 10.48
CA SER A 200 16.07 -11.98 9.33
C SER A 200 16.33 -13.49 9.33
N ASP A 201 16.71 -14.03 8.17
CA ASP A 201 17.31 -15.36 8.06
C ASP A 201 18.80 -15.35 8.42
N ALA A 202 19.48 -14.20 8.31
CA ALA A 202 20.83 -14.03 8.82
C ALA A 202 20.82 -13.78 10.34
N PRO A 203 21.82 -14.27 11.09
CA PRO A 203 21.93 -13.99 12.51
C PRO A 203 22.22 -12.50 12.75
N ALA A 204 21.45 -11.88 13.66
CA ALA A 204 21.69 -10.52 14.10
C ALA A 204 22.76 -10.47 15.19
N ALA A 205 23.72 -9.55 15.07
CA ALA A 205 24.70 -9.26 16.10
C ALA A 205 24.16 -8.28 17.16
N GLY A 206 23.16 -7.47 16.78
CA GLY A 206 22.50 -6.52 17.68
C GLY A 206 21.17 -6.06 17.11
N PHE A 207 20.41 -5.31 17.92
CA PHE A 207 19.15 -4.71 17.53
C PHE A 207 18.88 -3.43 18.31
N ASP A 208 17.98 -2.58 17.80
CA ASP A 208 17.36 -1.49 18.56
C ASP A 208 15.86 -1.42 18.27
N CYS A 209 15.10 -1.18 19.34
CA CYS A 209 13.64 -1.00 19.29
C CYS A 209 13.22 0.42 19.64
N ASP A 210 14.11 1.23 20.19
CA ASP A 210 13.92 2.64 20.52
C ASP A 210 14.52 3.51 19.42
N ARG A 211 13.68 4.38 18.83
CA ARG A 211 14.11 5.31 17.79
C ARG A 211 15.19 6.28 18.28
N ASP A 212 15.11 6.72 19.53
CA ASP A 212 16.10 7.64 20.09
C ASP A 212 17.47 6.97 20.31
N GLU A 213 17.49 5.65 20.49
CA GLU A 213 18.74 4.89 20.55
C GLU A 213 19.33 4.63 19.17
N PHE A 214 18.51 4.29 18.19
CA PHE A 214 18.99 4.02 16.83
C PHE A 214 19.22 5.31 16.02
N VAL A 215 18.20 6.17 15.90
CA VAL A 215 18.29 7.41 15.09
C VAL A 215 19.00 8.51 15.87
N GLY A 216 18.71 8.64 17.15
CA GLY A 216 19.22 9.68 18.03
C GLY A 216 18.26 10.84 18.25
N SER A 217 18.25 11.40 19.46
CA SER A 217 17.53 12.60 19.80
C SER A 217 18.03 13.79 18.95
N TYR A 218 17.10 14.53 18.35
CA TYR A 218 17.39 15.66 17.43
C TYR A 218 18.15 15.29 16.15
N ARG A 219 18.22 13.99 15.80
CA ARG A 219 18.76 13.48 14.53
C ARG A 219 17.65 13.00 13.59
N SER A 220 18.01 12.69 12.37
CA SER A 220 17.15 12.14 11.35
C SER A 220 17.67 10.78 10.85
N GLU A 221 16.82 10.08 10.12
CA GLU A 221 17.15 8.80 9.46
C GLU A 221 18.29 8.94 8.43
N GLU A 222 18.68 10.16 8.07
CA GLU A 222 19.80 10.44 7.17
C GLU A 222 21.16 10.03 7.74
N ALA A 223 21.35 10.20 9.06
CA ALA A 223 22.57 9.87 9.78
C ALA A 223 22.25 9.36 11.19
N PRO A 224 21.74 8.12 11.32
CA PRO A 224 21.41 7.53 12.61
C PRO A 224 22.66 7.34 13.49
N ILE A 225 22.54 7.68 14.78
CA ILE A 225 23.65 7.52 15.74
C ILE A 225 24.04 6.07 15.95
N GLY A 226 23.09 5.13 15.84
CA GLY A 226 23.34 3.69 15.98
C GLY A 226 24.39 3.17 14.99
N LEU A 227 24.50 3.82 13.82
CA LEU A 227 25.51 3.45 12.82
C LEU A 227 26.91 3.97 13.14
N GLU A 228 27.04 4.89 14.11
CA GLU A 228 28.34 5.39 14.60
C GLU A 228 28.90 4.50 15.74
N HIS A 229 28.03 3.70 16.37
CA HIS A 229 28.44 2.76 17.42
C HIS A 229 29.13 1.53 16.85
N GLU A 230 29.90 0.84 17.67
CA GLU A 230 30.53 -0.45 17.34
C GLU A 230 29.45 -1.53 17.16
N HIS A 231 28.44 -1.53 18.07
CA HIS A 231 27.26 -2.39 18.02
C HIS A 231 26.02 -1.64 18.45
N LEU A 232 24.84 -2.09 17.98
CA LEU A 232 23.57 -1.62 18.47
C LEU A 232 23.40 -1.97 19.95
N LYS A 233 22.60 -1.16 20.66
CA LYS A 233 22.51 -1.24 22.13
C LYS A 233 21.62 -2.34 22.66
N ASN A 234 20.92 -3.08 21.79
CA ASN A 234 19.89 -4.06 22.13
C ASN A 234 18.77 -3.43 22.97
N SER A 235 18.37 -2.21 22.59
CA SER A 235 17.33 -1.46 23.28
C SER A 235 15.95 -2.09 23.11
N THR A 236 15.15 -2.07 24.19
CA THR A 236 13.72 -2.39 24.17
C THR A 236 12.92 -1.16 24.54
N LEU A 237 11.66 -1.09 24.14
CA LEU A 237 10.84 0.10 24.34
C LEU A 237 9.53 -0.24 25.06
N PHE A 238 9.24 0.52 26.13
CA PHE A 238 7.94 0.53 26.81
C PHE A 238 7.44 1.97 26.90
N GLY A 239 6.75 2.38 25.83
CA GLY A 239 6.33 3.76 25.64
C GLY A 239 7.46 4.64 25.09
N GLY A 240 7.18 5.39 24.03
CA GLY A 240 8.15 6.21 23.33
C GLY A 240 7.93 6.16 21.82
N ASP A 241 8.97 6.41 21.07
CA ASP A 241 8.95 6.40 19.61
C ASP A 241 9.57 5.08 19.11
N PRO A 242 8.75 4.17 18.57
CA PRO A 242 9.19 2.81 18.29
C PRO A 242 9.87 2.69 16.93
N CYS A 243 10.88 1.82 16.84
CA CYS A 243 11.44 1.37 15.58
C CYS A 243 11.77 -0.13 15.62
N PHE A 244 12.12 -0.65 14.45
CA PHE A 244 12.87 -1.89 14.32
C PHE A 244 14.16 -1.59 13.59
N ALA A 245 15.28 -1.98 14.18
CA ALA A 245 16.59 -1.99 13.57
C ALA A 245 17.30 -3.30 13.93
N LEU A 246 17.92 -3.94 12.96
CA LEU A 246 18.78 -5.12 13.16
C LEU A 246 20.21 -4.81 12.71
N GLU A 247 21.19 -5.41 13.33
CA GLU A 247 22.60 -5.39 12.93
C GLU A 247 22.98 -6.75 12.34
N LEU A 248 23.24 -6.80 11.03
CA LEU A 248 23.50 -8.02 10.29
C LEU A 248 24.89 -7.96 9.64
N PRO A 249 25.96 -8.46 10.31
CA PRO A 249 27.29 -8.48 9.73
C PRO A 249 27.41 -9.54 8.63
N LEU A 250 28.05 -9.19 7.53
CA LEU A 250 28.29 -10.05 6.38
C LEU A 250 29.74 -9.94 5.91
N THR A 251 30.36 -11.09 5.64
CA THR A 251 31.65 -11.18 4.95
C THR A 251 31.38 -11.53 3.48
N LEU A 252 31.84 -10.70 2.56
CA LEU A 252 31.74 -10.90 1.12
C LEU A 252 33.15 -11.25 0.59
N ARG A 253 33.23 -12.27 -0.27
CA ARG A 253 34.42 -12.57 -1.04
C ARG A 253 34.32 -12.00 -2.45
N ALA A 254 35.45 -11.69 -3.05
CA ALA A 254 35.49 -11.15 -4.40
C ALA A 254 34.70 -12.02 -5.40
N GLY A 255 33.70 -11.42 -6.06
CA GLY A 255 32.84 -12.07 -7.05
C GLY A 255 31.72 -12.95 -6.47
N GLU A 256 31.70 -13.19 -5.15
CA GLU A 256 30.61 -13.95 -4.49
C GLU A 256 29.36 -13.07 -4.31
N ALA A 257 28.19 -13.63 -4.62
CA ALA A 257 26.90 -13.04 -4.27
C ALA A 257 26.39 -13.65 -2.96
N LYS A 258 25.94 -12.81 -2.04
CA LYS A 258 25.25 -13.25 -0.82
C LYS A 258 23.87 -12.60 -0.72
N SER A 259 22.90 -13.39 -0.34
CA SER A 259 21.54 -12.92 -0.09
C SER A 259 21.17 -12.99 1.38
N VAL A 260 20.34 -12.03 1.79
CA VAL A 260 19.71 -11.95 3.13
C VAL A 260 18.25 -11.60 2.95
N ASN A 261 17.40 -12.33 3.64
CA ASN A 261 15.97 -12.05 3.68
C ASN A 261 15.59 -11.38 5.00
N ILE A 262 14.87 -10.28 4.90
CA ILE A 262 14.30 -9.56 6.03
C ILE A 262 12.77 -9.68 5.96
N TYR A 263 12.14 -9.93 7.08
CA TYR A 263 10.72 -10.22 7.22
C TYR A 263 10.06 -9.19 8.11
N LEU A 264 9.19 -8.34 7.54
CA LEU A 264 8.28 -7.47 8.28
C LEU A 264 6.86 -8.05 8.14
N GLY A 265 6.35 -8.65 9.19
CA GLY A 265 5.11 -9.40 9.13
C GLY A 265 4.12 -9.09 10.25
N THR A 266 2.95 -9.68 10.15
CA THR A 266 1.86 -9.51 11.13
C THR A 266 1.17 -10.84 11.39
N GLU A 267 0.98 -11.17 12.67
CA GLU A 267 0.18 -12.31 13.14
C GLU A 267 -0.58 -11.91 14.42
N LEU A 268 -1.55 -12.72 14.85
CA LEU A 268 -2.34 -12.39 16.03
C LEU A 268 -1.70 -12.86 17.33
N THR A 269 -0.85 -13.89 17.26
CA THR A 269 -0.19 -14.47 18.42
C THR A 269 1.30 -14.70 18.20
N GLY A 270 2.06 -14.83 19.29
CA GLY A 270 3.49 -15.14 19.21
C GLY A 270 3.79 -16.50 18.58
N ASP A 271 2.93 -17.50 18.85
CA ASP A 271 3.10 -18.84 18.28
C ASP A 271 2.89 -18.82 16.76
N GLU A 272 1.92 -18.05 16.27
CA GLU A 272 1.70 -17.85 14.83
C GLU A 272 2.89 -17.13 14.18
N ILE A 273 3.55 -16.19 14.88
CA ILE A 273 4.78 -15.55 14.40
C ILE A 273 5.87 -16.60 14.15
N LEU A 274 6.13 -17.47 15.12
CA LEU A 274 7.18 -18.49 15.00
C LEU A 274 6.87 -19.48 13.88
N GLN A 275 5.62 -19.92 13.74
CA GLN A 275 5.18 -20.78 12.65
C GLN A 275 5.30 -20.10 11.27
N SER A 276 4.93 -18.83 11.19
CA SER A 276 5.03 -18.05 9.96
C SER A 276 6.49 -17.86 9.55
N LEU A 277 7.36 -17.48 10.50
CA LEU A 277 8.80 -17.32 10.25
C LEU A 277 9.49 -18.62 9.85
N ALA A 278 9.14 -19.74 10.47
CA ALA A 278 9.68 -21.05 10.09
C ALA A 278 9.40 -21.36 8.61
N ALA A 279 8.19 -21.04 8.12
CA ALA A 279 7.84 -21.19 6.72
C ALA A 279 8.55 -20.15 5.82
N CYS A 280 8.71 -18.91 6.28
CA CYS A 280 9.37 -17.85 5.51
C CYS A 280 10.88 -18.06 5.37
N LYS A 281 11.52 -18.73 6.34
CA LYS A 281 12.96 -19.06 6.29
C LYS A 281 13.31 -20.26 5.41
N ALA A 282 12.32 -20.89 4.75
CA ALA A 282 12.62 -21.91 3.75
C ALA A 282 13.45 -21.32 2.59
N PRO A 283 14.48 -22.02 2.11
CA PRO A 283 15.42 -21.49 1.13
C PRO A 283 14.79 -21.03 -0.19
N ASP A 284 13.66 -21.61 -0.56
CA ASP A 284 12.91 -21.31 -1.78
C ASP A 284 11.77 -20.30 -1.57
N PHE A 285 11.56 -19.79 -0.36
CA PHE A 285 10.40 -18.95 -0.04
C PHE A 285 10.31 -17.67 -0.89
N PHE A 286 11.45 -17.01 -1.13
CA PHE A 286 11.49 -15.83 -2.03
C PHE A 286 11.09 -16.22 -3.45
N THR A 287 11.72 -17.22 -4.01
CA THR A 287 11.46 -17.69 -5.38
C THR A 287 10.01 -18.16 -5.54
N ALA A 288 9.51 -18.95 -4.59
CA ALA A 288 8.12 -19.41 -4.58
C ALA A 288 7.13 -18.24 -4.48
N SER A 289 7.44 -17.22 -3.66
CA SER A 289 6.62 -16.00 -3.55
C SER A 289 6.58 -15.23 -4.87
N MET A 290 7.73 -15.04 -5.54
CA MET A 290 7.82 -14.36 -6.84
C MET A 290 7.09 -15.13 -7.93
N GLN A 291 7.25 -16.45 -8.00
CA GLN A 291 6.54 -17.30 -8.95
C GLN A 291 5.02 -17.26 -8.76
N LYS A 292 4.56 -17.35 -7.50
CA LYS A 292 3.14 -17.24 -7.18
C LYS A 292 2.57 -15.87 -7.53
N LEU A 293 3.33 -14.80 -7.28
CA LEU A 293 2.97 -13.43 -7.63
C LEU A 293 2.83 -13.29 -9.15
N ALA A 294 3.83 -13.74 -9.91
CA ALA A 294 3.82 -13.71 -11.37
C ALA A 294 2.63 -14.49 -11.95
N ALA A 295 2.38 -15.71 -11.46
CA ALA A 295 1.24 -16.53 -11.89
C ALA A 295 -0.11 -15.85 -11.59
N THR A 296 -0.22 -15.15 -10.45
CA THR A 296 -1.44 -14.42 -10.07
C THR A 296 -1.72 -13.27 -11.03
N TRP A 297 -0.69 -12.54 -11.46
CA TRP A 297 -0.85 -11.45 -12.41
C TRP A 297 -1.09 -11.94 -13.84
N GLU A 298 -0.47 -13.06 -14.23
CA GLU A 298 -0.72 -13.67 -15.53
C GLU A 298 -2.19 -14.11 -15.66
N ASP A 299 -2.71 -14.80 -14.65
CA ASP A 299 -4.12 -15.19 -14.58
C ASP A 299 -5.04 -13.95 -14.65
N PHE A 300 -4.69 -12.90 -13.93
CA PHE A 300 -5.46 -11.66 -13.91
C PHE A 300 -5.50 -10.98 -15.29
N PHE A 301 -4.37 -10.85 -15.97
CA PHE A 301 -4.29 -10.21 -17.28
C PHE A 301 -4.92 -11.06 -18.38
N SER A 302 -4.96 -12.40 -18.24
CA SER A 302 -5.58 -13.30 -19.21
C SER A 302 -7.10 -13.06 -19.38
N GLY A 303 -7.74 -12.42 -18.39
CA GLY A 303 -9.19 -12.13 -18.41
C GLY A 303 -9.64 -11.22 -19.55
N PHE A 304 -8.74 -10.34 -20.03
CA PHE A 304 -8.99 -9.46 -21.18
C PHE A 304 -7.69 -9.11 -21.88
N GLN A 305 -7.64 -9.37 -23.18
CA GLN A 305 -6.50 -9.00 -24.04
C GLN A 305 -7.00 -8.46 -25.38
N CYS A 306 -6.33 -7.47 -25.91
CA CYS A 306 -6.57 -6.95 -27.25
C CYS A 306 -5.26 -6.83 -28.01
N SER A 307 -5.33 -6.89 -29.34
CA SER A 307 -4.19 -6.59 -30.24
C SER A 307 -4.49 -5.31 -31.01
N LEU A 308 -3.57 -4.35 -30.95
CA LEU A 308 -3.70 -3.06 -31.58
C LEU A 308 -2.47 -2.78 -32.47
N PRO A 309 -2.63 -1.98 -33.54
CA PRO A 309 -1.49 -1.50 -34.32
C PRO A 309 -0.53 -0.63 -33.49
N ASP A 310 -1.06 0.21 -32.62
CA ASP A 310 -0.31 1.03 -31.66
C ASP A 310 0.06 0.17 -30.43
N LYS A 311 1.36 -0.14 -30.30
CA LYS A 311 1.88 -1.00 -29.24
C LYS A 311 1.91 -0.34 -27.86
N ASP A 312 2.00 0.97 -27.80
CA ASP A 312 1.92 1.70 -26.53
C ASP A 312 0.48 1.68 -26.01
N ALA A 313 -0.51 1.91 -26.89
CA ALA A 313 -1.92 1.77 -26.54
C ALA A 313 -2.28 0.33 -26.14
N GLU A 314 -1.74 -0.68 -26.84
CA GLU A 314 -1.92 -2.09 -26.48
C GLU A 314 -1.38 -2.40 -25.09
N THR A 315 -0.17 -1.92 -24.77
CA THR A 315 0.47 -2.07 -23.47
C THR A 315 -0.35 -1.40 -22.36
N MET A 316 -0.83 -0.19 -22.58
CA MET A 316 -1.67 0.51 -21.62
C MET A 316 -2.98 -0.23 -21.36
N ILE A 317 -3.62 -0.77 -22.38
CA ILE A 317 -4.92 -1.44 -22.27
C ILE A 317 -4.79 -2.83 -21.67
N ASN A 318 -3.75 -3.59 -22.02
CA ASN A 318 -3.59 -4.98 -21.61
C ASN A 318 -2.92 -5.13 -20.24
N ILE A 319 -2.07 -4.16 -19.82
CA ILE A 319 -1.23 -4.29 -18.63
C ILE A 319 -1.52 -3.16 -17.63
N TRP A 320 -1.21 -1.91 -17.96
CA TRP A 320 -1.16 -0.84 -16.96
C TRP A 320 -2.53 -0.36 -16.51
N ASN A 321 -3.51 -0.24 -17.40
CA ASN A 321 -4.88 0.09 -17.02
C ASN A 321 -5.51 -1.02 -16.15
N PRO A 322 -5.44 -2.32 -16.50
CA PRO A 322 -5.89 -3.40 -15.61
C PRO A 322 -5.17 -3.41 -14.26
N TYR A 323 -3.86 -3.21 -14.23
CA TYR A 323 -3.10 -3.10 -12.98
C TYR A 323 -3.61 -1.96 -12.11
N GLN A 324 -3.76 -0.76 -12.67
CA GLN A 324 -4.28 0.40 -11.96
C GLN A 324 -5.72 0.19 -11.48
N MET A 325 -6.57 -0.44 -12.29
CA MET A 325 -7.95 -0.78 -11.93
C MET A 325 -7.99 -1.74 -10.74
N GLU A 326 -7.15 -2.78 -10.71
CA GLU A 326 -7.05 -3.71 -9.59
C GLU A 326 -6.57 -3.02 -8.32
N ARG A 327 -5.57 -2.14 -8.41
CA ARG A 327 -5.10 -1.36 -7.26
C ARG A 327 -6.19 -0.44 -6.72
N ASN A 328 -6.89 0.30 -7.58
CA ASN A 328 -8.02 1.14 -7.17
C ASN A 328 -9.17 0.32 -6.57
N PHE A 329 -9.51 -0.81 -7.19
CA PHE A 329 -10.52 -1.71 -6.68
C PHE A 329 -10.14 -2.26 -5.29
N ARG A 330 -8.91 -2.71 -5.10
CA ARG A 330 -8.43 -3.29 -3.84
C ARG A 330 -8.41 -2.25 -2.73
N PHE A 331 -7.78 -1.13 -2.95
CA PHE A 331 -7.58 -0.12 -1.94
C PHE A 331 -8.76 0.84 -1.80
N SER A 332 -9.60 0.97 -2.79
CA SER A 332 -10.79 1.84 -2.78
C SER A 332 -10.49 3.23 -2.22
N ARG A 333 -9.29 3.76 -2.52
CA ARG A 333 -8.79 5.05 -2.03
C ARG A 333 -8.62 5.13 -0.49
N ASN A 334 -8.53 3.99 0.19
CA ASN A 334 -8.37 3.93 1.65
C ASN A 334 -7.13 4.63 2.18
N ILE A 335 -6.09 4.72 1.35
CA ILE A 335 -4.83 5.37 1.69
C ILE A 335 -4.80 6.85 1.27
N SER A 336 -5.84 7.35 0.62
CA SER A 336 -5.93 8.76 0.27
C SER A 336 -6.27 9.60 1.48
N TYR A 337 -5.47 10.60 1.76
CA TYR A 337 -5.73 11.57 2.81
C TYR A 337 -6.91 12.50 2.48
N TYR A 338 -7.07 12.88 1.23
CA TYR A 338 -8.03 13.91 0.82
C TYR A 338 -9.39 13.40 0.42
N ALA A 339 -9.49 12.19 -0.15
CA ALA A 339 -10.76 11.70 -0.67
C ALA A 339 -11.55 10.92 0.38
N THR A 340 -11.41 9.61 0.39
CA THR A 340 -12.17 8.71 1.26
C THR A 340 -11.29 7.98 2.25
N GLY A 341 -9.99 8.13 2.12
CA GLY A 341 -8.93 7.41 2.76
C GLY A 341 -9.06 7.12 4.25
N THR A 342 -7.99 7.37 4.96
CA THR A 342 -7.82 7.03 6.38
C THR A 342 -8.85 7.64 7.32
N PHE A 343 -9.51 8.73 6.94
CA PHE A 343 -10.48 9.41 7.80
C PHE A 343 -11.94 9.07 7.56
N ARG A 344 -12.32 8.84 6.30
CA ARG A 344 -13.73 8.93 5.89
C ARG A 344 -14.36 7.61 5.54
N GLY A 345 -13.59 6.52 5.63
CA GLY A 345 -14.02 5.23 5.13
C GLY A 345 -14.17 5.24 3.60
N ILE A 346 -14.86 4.28 3.07
CA ILE A 346 -14.93 4.02 1.64
C ILE A 346 -16.22 4.60 1.06
N GLY A 347 -16.11 5.48 0.03
CA GLY A 347 -17.25 6.04 -0.68
C GLY A 347 -18.02 4.98 -1.48
N VAL A 348 -19.35 4.96 -1.37
CA VAL A 348 -20.19 3.99 -2.10
C VAL A 348 -20.10 4.21 -3.61
N ARG A 349 -20.19 5.46 -4.06
CA ARG A 349 -20.08 5.81 -5.47
C ARG A 349 -18.73 5.42 -6.08
N ASP A 350 -17.65 5.77 -5.38
CA ASP A 350 -16.29 5.51 -5.83
C ASP A 350 -16.04 4.00 -5.93
N THR A 351 -16.49 3.24 -4.93
CA THR A 351 -16.40 1.77 -4.95
C THR A 351 -17.19 1.16 -6.10
N ALA A 352 -18.38 1.70 -6.40
CA ALA A 352 -19.20 1.22 -7.52
C ALA A 352 -18.50 1.43 -8.87
N GLN A 353 -17.79 2.56 -9.05
CA GLN A 353 -16.99 2.81 -10.24
C GLN A 353 -15.82 1.84 -10.36
N ASP A 354 -15.10 1.60 -9.25
CA ASP A 354 -13.97 0.67 -9.23
C ASP A 354 -14.43 -0.77 -9.52
N VAL A 355 -15.62 -1.16 -9.02
CA VAL A 355 -16.21 -2.47 -9.29
C VAL A 355 -16.54 -2.65 -10.78
N LEU A 356 -17.04 -1.61 -11.46
CA LEU A 356 -17.34 -1.69 -12.89
C LEU A 356 -16.11 -2.03 -13.73
N ALA A 357 -14.94 -1.52 -13.34
CA ALA A 357 -13.69 -1.80 -14.02
C ALA A 357 -13.25 -3.27 -13.89
N MET A 358 -13.62 -3.95 -12.79
CA MET A 358 -13.26 -5.34 -12.52
C MET A 358 -14.19 -6.38 -13.14
N ILE A 359 -15.38 -5.98 -13.63
CA ILE A 359 -16.34 -6.93 -14.21
C ILE A 359 -15.76 -7.75 -15.38
N PRO A 360 -15.05 -7.16 -16.35
CA PRO A 360 -14.47 -7.92 -17.45
C PRO A 360 -13.27 -8.79 -17.04
N LEU A 361 -12.61 -8.49 -15.91
CA LEU A 361 -11.38 -9.12 -15.47
C LEU A 361 -11.64 -10.21 -14.42
N GLN A 362 -12.37 -9.90 -13.35
CA GLN A 362 -12.64 -10.82 -12.23
C GLN A 362 -14.06 -10.60 -11.67
N LEU A 363 -15.05 -11.13 -12.36
CA LEU A 363 -16.47 -10.93 -12.06
C LEU A 363 -16.85 -11.36 -10.64
N ASP A 364 -16.29 -12.45 -10.12
CA ASP A 364 -16.69 -12.97 -8.80
C ASP A 364 -16.19 -12.06 -7.67
N ARG A 365 -14.98 -11.53 -7.76
CA ARG A 365 -14.49 -10.49 -6.83
C ARG A 365 -15.31 -9.21 -6.90
N ALA A 366 -15.74 -8.81 -8.10
CA ALA A 366 -16.62 -7.67 -8.27
C ALA A 366 -17.97 -7.87 -7.56
N LYS A 367 -18.57 -9.05 -7.66
CA LYS A 367 -19.84 -9.43 -6.97
C LYS A 367 -19.65 -9.44 -5.45
N GLU A 368 -18.58 -10.06 -4.96
CA GLU A 368 -18.27 -10.11 -3.53
C GLU A 368 -18.17 -8.71 -2.93
N LYS A 369 -17.45 -7.80 -3.58
CA LYS A 369 -17.32 -6.43 -3.10
C LYS A 369 -18.64 -5.66 -3.12
N CYS A 370 -19.50 -5.89 -4.11
CA CYS A 370 -20.86 -5.35 -4.14
C CYS A 370 -21.70 -5.87 -2.97
N ALA A 371 -21.68 -7.17 -2.71
CA ALA A 371 -22.44 -7.79 -1.63
C ALA A 371 -21.99 -7.24 -0.26
N TYR A 372 -20.69 -7.16 -0.01
CA TYR A 372 -20.13 -6.58 1.21
C TYR A 372 -20.59 -5.12 1.41
N ARG A 373 -20.66 -4.33 0.34
CA ARG A 373 -21.08 -2.93 0.41
C ARG A 373 -22.56 -2.76 0.71
N LEU A 374 -23.39 -3.57 0.09
CA LEU A 374 -24.82 -3.58 0.37
C LEU A 374 -25.08 -3.92 1.84
N TYR A 375 -24.41 -4.95 2.36
CA TYR A 375 -24.48 -5.33 3.76
C TYR A 375 -24.03 -4.21 4.72
N ALA A 376 -22.91 -3.53 4.40
CA ALA A 376 -22.42 -2.42 5.21
C ALA A 376 -23.39 -1.21 5.23
N VAL A 377 -24.07 -0.95 4.12
CA VAL A 377 -25.11 0.09 4.03
C VAL A 377 -26.35 -0.30 4.84
N GLU A 378 -26.81 -1.54 4.72
CA GLU A 378 -27.94 -2.06 5.50
C GLU A 378 -27.68 -1.96 7.01
N ARG A 379 -26.51 -2.39 7.50
CA ARG A 379 -26.15 -2.26 8.93
C ARG A 379 -26.15 -0.83 9.43
N LYS A 380 -25.65 0.12 8.63
CA LYS A 380 -25.68 1.55 9.02
C LYS A 380 -27.11 2.09 9.07
N ILE A 381 -27.97 1.65 8.18
CA ILE A 381 -29.38 2.02 8.15
C ILE A 381 -30.07 1.44 9.38
N ASP A 382 -29.90 0.15 9.66
CA ASP A 382 -30.52 -0.52 10.82
C ASP A 382 -30.10 0.12 12.15
N THR A 383 -28.80 0.49 12.26
CA THR A 383 -28.31 1.19 13.47
C THR A 383 -28.94 2.57 13.64
N LYS A 384 -29.08 3.34 12.56
CA LYS A 384 -29.75 4.65 12.58
C LYS A 384 -31.24 4.52 12.91
N VAL A 385 -31.92 3.52 12.36
CA VAL A 385 -33.34 3.27 12.61
C VAL A 385 -33.60 2.89 14.07
N ARG A 386 -32.76 2.03 14.65
CA ARG A 386 -32.84 1.69 16.10
C ARG A 386 -32.65 2.91 16.98
N ASN A 387 -31.75 3.82 16.59
CA ASN A 387 -31.45 5.02 17.41
C ASN A 387 -32.52 6.12 17.28
N ILE A 388 -33.33 6.15 16.22
CA ILE A 388 -34.33 7.21 15.99
C ILE A 388 -35.73 6.82 16.49
N GLY A 389 -36.02 5.52 16.74
CA GLY A 389 -37.30 5.06 17.34
C GLY A 389 -38.55 5.38 16.55
N GLN A 390 -38.48 5.70 15.26
CA GLN A 390 -39.63 6.17 14.46
C GLN A 390 -40.06 5.18 13.36
N GLN A 391 -41.27 4.69 13.50
CA GLN A 391 -41.98 3.81 12.56
C GLN A 391 -42.04 4.37 11.12
N LYS A 392 -41.98 5.69 10.95
CA LYS A 392 -42.07 6.37 9.66
C LYS A 392 -40.84 6.12 8.75
N CYS A 393 -39.67 6.05 9.33
CA CYS A 393 -38.44 5.73 8.60
C CYS A 393 -38.39 4.29 8.10
N TYR A 394 -39.01 3.35 8.81
CA TYR A 394 -39.06 1.94 8.45
C TYR A 394 -39.84 1.70 7.14
N ASN A 395 -40.92 2.43 6.91
CA ASN A 395 -41.75 2.28 5.70
C ASN A 395 -41.02 2.83 4.46
N ASP A 396 -40.29 3.93 4.58
CA ASP A 396 -39.47 4.46 3.49
C ASP A 396 -38.25 3.58 3.18
N LEU A 397 -37.70 2.94 4.18
CA LEU A 397 -36.59 1.96 4.01
C LEU A 397 -37.12 0.68 3.35
N ARG A 398 -38.34 0.24 3.68
CA ARG A 398 -38.97 -0.91 3.03
C ARG A 398 -39.24 -0.67 1.55
N LYS A 399 -39.59 0.57 1.16
CA LYS A 399 -39.70 0.99 -0.24
C LYS A 399 -38.32 0.98 -0.94
N ARG A 400 -37.29 1.46 -0.27
CA ARG A 400 -35.89 1.41 -0.79
C ARG A 400 -35.36 -0.02 -0.92
N ARG A 401 -35.71 -0.92 0.01
CA ARG A 401 -35.38 -2.35 -0.08
C ARG A 401 -36.03 -3.01 -1.31
N ARG A 402 -37.26 -2.65 -1.65
CA ARG A 402 -37.91 -3.10 -2.90
C ARG A 402 -37.21 -2.57 -4.15
N SER A 403 -36.71 -1.35 -4.10
CA SER A 403 -35.86 -0.77 -5.16
C SER A 403 -34.55 -1.49 -5.33
N LEU A 404 -33.89 -1.88 -4.23
CA LEU A 404 -32.62 -2.66 -4.25
C LEU A 404 -32.85 -4.07 -4.81
N ALA A 405 -33.91 -4.76 -4.44
CA ALA A 405 -34.29 -6.05 -5.02
C ALA A 405 -34.57 -5.96 -6.53
N TRP A 406 -35.06 -4.83 -6.99
CA TRP A 406 -35.21 -4.55 -8.43
C TRP A 406 -33.85 -4.38 -9.12
N HIS A 407 -32.87 -3.76 -8.45
CA HIS A 407 -31.50 -3.65 -8.95
C HIS A 407 -30.76 -4.99 -8.96
N GLU A 408 -31.01 -5.88 -7.99
CA GLU A 408 -30.51 -7.26 -8.00
C GLU A 408 -31.08 -8.07 -9.18
N GLN A 409 -32.37 -7.94 -9.45
CA GLN A 409 -32.99 -8.57 -10.61
C GLN A 409 -32.40 -8.04 -11.93
N ARG A 410 -32.05 -6.75 -11.97
CA ARG A 410 -31.43 -6.14 -13.15
C ARG A 410 -29.98 -6.57 -13.29
N ALA A 411 -29.24 -6.69 -12.20
CA ALA A 411 -27.88 -7.25 -12.17
C ALA A 411 -27.89 -8.74 -12.61
N SER A 412 -28.88 -9.50 -12.20
CA SER A 412 -29.10 -10.89 -12.67
C SER A 412 -29.37 -10.97 -14.18
N ARG A 413 -30.14 -10.01 -14.75
CA ARG A 413 -30.36 -9.92 -16.20
C ARG A 413 -29.07 -9.56 -16.97
N LEU A 414 -28.23 -8.67 -16.43
CA LEU A 414 -26.91 -8.35 -16.98
C LEU A 414 -25.96 -9.55 -16.91
N LYS A 415 -26.06 -10.35 -15.85
CA LYS A 415 -25.33 -11.61 -15.69
C LYS A 415 -25.69 -12.60 -16.80
N ASN A 416 -26.98 -12.76 -17.09
CA ASN A 416 -27.44 -13.63 -18.16
C ASN A 416 -27.00 -13.12 -19.54
N PHE A 417 -26.96 -11.82 -19.75
CA PHE A 417 -26.46 -11.22 -20.99
C PHE A 417 -24.96 -11.45 -21.18
N ALA A 418 -24.16 -11.30 -20.12
CA ALA A 418 -22.73 -11.56 -20.13
C ALA A 418 -22.43 -13.07 -20.38
N LEU A 419 -23.21 -13.97 -19.75
CA LEU A 419 -23.10 -15.42 -19.94
C LEU A 419 -23.45 -15.85 -21.38
N VAL A 420 -24.48 -15.26 -21.97
CA VAL A 420 -24.87 -15.50 -23.38
C VAL A 420 -23.78 -14.99 -24.33
N SER A 421 -23.17 -13.86 -24.03
CA SER A 421 -22.07 -13.28 -24.82
C SER A 421 -20.79 -14.13 -24.72
N ALA A 422 -20.48 -14.70 -23.54
CA ALA A 422 -19.35 -15.60 -23.32
C ALA A 422 -19.57 -16.96 -24.02
N ARG A 423 -20.79 -17.53 -23.94
CA ARG A 423 -21.14 -18.78 -24.66
C ARG A 423 -21.11 -18.62 -26.19
N LYS A 424 -21.48 -17.45 -26.70
CA LYS A 424 -21.37 -17.14 -28.16
C LYS A 424 -19.92 -17.02 -28.60
N ARG A 425 -19.00 -16.56 -27.76
CA ARG A 425 -17.55 -16.55 -28.05
C ARG A 425 -16.94 -17.94 -28.04
N ALA A 426 -17.30 -18.78 -27.06
CA ALA A 426 -16.83 -20.16 -26.99
C ALA A 426 -17.31 -21.01 -28.18
N ALA A 427 -18.34 -20.58 -28.90
CA ALA A 427 -18.87 -21.24 -30.09
C ALA A 427 -18.24 -20.79 -31.43
N GLY A 428 -17.09 -20.09 -31.40
CA GLY A 428 -16.22 -19.86 -32.57
C GLY A 428 -16.80 -18.96 -33.66
N ARG A 429 -17.69 -18.02 -33.37
CA ARG A 429 -18.17 -17.05 -34.37
C ARG A 429 -17.44 -15.73 -34.28
N ASN A 430 -16.59 -15.45 -35.25
CA ASN A 430 -15.96 -14.15 -35.46
C ASN A 430 -17.02 -13.09 -35.72
N TYR A 431 -17.09 -12.09 -34.84
CA TYR A 431 -17.91 -10.88 -35.05
C TYR A 431 -17.00 -9.69 -35.37
N SER A 432 -17.03 -9.25 -36.62
CA SER A 432 -16.48 -7.98 -37.07
C SER A 432 -17.32 -6.81 -36.53
N GLY A 433 -16.69 -5.84 -35.88
CA GLY A 433 -17.06 -4.42 -35.82
C GLY A 433 -18.32 -3.97 -35.06
N PHE A 434 -19.33 -4.79 -34.87
CA PHE A 434 -20.63 -4.33 -34.35
C PHE A 434 -20.82 -4.43 -32.81
N GLY A 435 -19.96 -5.19 -32.15
CA GLY A 435 -20.08 -5.44 -30.71
C GLY A 435 -19.58 -4.30 -29.82
N PHE A 436 -18.72 -3.45 -30.32
CA PHE A 436 -18.11 -2.37 -29.52
C PHE A 436 -19.05 -1.18 -29.32
N GLN A 437 -19.82 -0.82 -30.34
CA GLN A 437 -20.82 0.27 -30.23
C GLN A 437 -21.99 -0.08 -29.31
N THR A 438 -22.40 -1.35 -29.29
CA THR A 438 -23.50 -1.81 -28.41
C THR A 438 -23.06 -1.88 -26.94
N ALA A 439 -21.82 -2.22 -26.67
CA ALA A 439 -21.27 -2.18 -25.30
C ALA A 439 -21.08 -0.74 -24.80
N LEU A 440 -20.70 0.18 -25.69
CA LEU A 440 -20.55 1.61 -25.38
C LEU A 440 -21.92 2.28 -25.14
N SER A 441 -22.94 1.94 -25.93
CA SER A 441 -24.30 2.46 -25.77
C SER A 441 -24.97 1.93 -24.50
N ALA A 442 -24.76 0.66 -24.14
CA ALA A 442 -25.20 0.10 -22.86
C ALA A 442 -24.49 0.76 -21.65
N ARG A 443 -23.19 1.07 -21.78
CA ARG A 443 -22.42 1.83 -20.79
C ARG A 443 -22.98 3.25 -20.62
N ASN A 444 -23.27 3.96 -21.71
CA ASN A 444 -23.79 5.31 -21.66
C ASN A 444 -25.23 5.37 -21.13
N ALA A 445 -26.06 4.36 -21.38
CA ALA A 445 -27.39 4.24 -20.82
C ALA A 445 -27.36 3.92 -19.31
N ALA A 446 -26.45 3.07 -18.86
CA ALA A 446 -26.26 2.78 -17.44
C ALA A 446 -25.75 4.01 -16.66
N VAL A 447 -24.82 4.77 -17.22
CA VAL A 447 -24.29 6.01 -16.63
C VAL A 447 -25.37 7.10 -16.57
N ARG A 448 -26.18 7.28 -17.62
CA ARG A 448 -27.28 8.27 -17.62
C ARG A 448 -28.36 7.94 -16.59
N ASN A 449 -28.71 6.67 -16.40
CA ASN A 449 -29.69 6.26 -15.40
C ASN A 449 -29.17 6.43 -13.96
N ILE A 450 -27.88 6.29 -13.71
CA ILE A 450 -27.29 6.53 -12.38
C ILE A 450 -27.25 8.03 -12.07
N THR A 451 -26.98 8.89 -13.05
CA THR A 451 -26.99 10.36 -12.89
C THR A 451 -28.40 10.94 -12.71
N GLN A 452 -29.40 10.38 -13.37
CA GLN A 452 -30.80 10.82 -13.17
C GLN A 452 -31.34 10.48 -11.77
N PHE A 453 -30.88 9.41 -11.13
CA PHE A 453 -31.30 9.04 -9.77
C PHE A 453 -30.62 9.87 -8.68
N ALA A 454 -29.46 10.46 -8.95
CA ALA A 454 -28.75 11.36 -8.02
C ALA A 454 -29.29 12.80 -8.05
N GLY A 455 -30.08 13.18 -9.07
CA GLY A 455 -30.59 14.53 -9.28
C GLY A 455 -32.03 14.82 -8.79
N GLY A 456 -32.69 13.86 -8.15
CA GLY A 456 -34.12 13.93 -7.79
C GLY A 456 -34.44 14.48 -6.41
N THR A 457 -33.76 15.54 -5.94
CA THR A 457 -34.32 16.40 -4.88
C THR A 457 -34.66 17.74 -5.48
N ARG A 458 -35.96 18.00 -5.66
CA ARG A 458 -36.46 19.31 -6.04
C ARG A 458 -36.03 20.36 -5.02
N SER A 459 -35.19 21.28 -5.46
CA SER A 459 -34.93 22.54 -4.81
C SER A 459 -36.22 23.38 -4.96
N SER A 460 -36.88 23.67 -3.84
CA SER A 460 -37.82 24.77 -3.75
C SER A 460 -37.08 26.09 -3.95
N ALA A 461 -37.50 26.85 -4.92
CA ALA A 461 -36.98 28.15 -5.25
C ALA A 461 -37.06 29.12 -4.06
N VAL A 462 -35.93 29.71 -3.70
CA VAL A 462 -35.82 30.91 -2.89
C VAL A 462 -35.54 32.08 -3.84
N PRO A 463 -36.22 33.22 -3.73
CA PRO A 463 -36.04 34.34 -4.65
C PRO A 463 -34.67 34.99 -4.48
N ALA A 464 -34.06 35.36 -5.59
CA ALA A 464 -32.88 36.16 -5.66
C ALA A 464 -33.21 37.62 -5.29
N ASP A 465 -32.68 38.09 -4.18
CA ASP A 465 -32.25 39.48 -4.04
C ASP A 465 -31.40 39.63 -2.79
N THR A 466 -30.10 39.84 -2.97
CA THR A 466 -29.26 40.71 -2.11
C THR A 466 -27.82 40.72 -2.68
N ARG A 467 -27.46 41.87 -3.22
CA ARG A 467 -26.09 42.18 -3.64
C ARG A 467 -25.19 42.26 -2.40
N LEU A 468 -24.12 41.49 -2.37
CA LEU A 468 -23.02 41.64 -1.42
C LEU A 468 -21.97 42.64 -1.97
N PRO A 469 -21.45 43.52 -1.13
CA PRO A 469 -20.40 44.47 -1.55
C PRO A 469 -19.02 43.79 -1.64
N SER A 470 -18.22 44.30 -2.56
CA SER A 470 -16.83 43.89 -2.80
C SER A 470 -15.92 44.09 -1.57
N PRO A 471 -14.99 43.20 -1.27
CA PRO A 471 -14.04 43.40 -0.18
C PRO A 471 -12.94 44.38 -0.57
N GLN A 472 -12.80 45.44 0.21
CA GLN A 472 -11.62 46.31 0.23
C GLN A 472 -10.42 45.56 0.84
N LYS A 473 -9.26 45.77 0.23
CA LYS A 473 -7.96 45.28 0.73
C LYS A 473 -7.56 46.03 2.01
N PRO A 474 -7.04 45.36 3.04
CA PRO A 474 -6.23 46.04 4.05
C PRO A 474 -4.74 45.93 3.72
N LEU A 475 -4.10 47.07 3.61
CA LEU A 475 -2.66 47.23 3.75
C LEU A 475 -2.28 46.91 5.21
N CYS A 476 -1.39 45.97 5.45
CA CYS A 476 -0.70 45.84 6.72
C CYS A 476 0.80 45.84 6.49
N THR A 477 1.41 46.96 6.84
CA THR A 477 2.85 47.12 7.01
C THR A 477 3.29 46.48 8.32
N ALA A 478 4.13 45.45 8.25
CA ALA A 478 4.82 44.94 9.42
C ALA A 478 6.11 45.69 9.66
N ARG A 479 6.24 46.34 10.83
CA ARG A 479 7.52 46.80 11.38
C ARG A 479 8.15 45.69 12.20
N ILE A 480 9.40 45.43 11.87
CA ILE A 480 10.35 44.64 12.67
C ILE A 480 11.04 45.63 13.63
N CYS A 481 11.15 45.29 14.89
CA CYS A 481 12.16 45.83 15.83
C CYS A 481 12.22 44.92 17.09
N PRO A 482 13.33 44.98 17.83
CA PRO A 482 14.65 44.41 17.54
C PRO A 482 14.88 43.10 18.29
#